data_fa703eb4c65acff7c5d0593ccb22534f
#
_entry.id   fa703eb4c65acff7c5d0593ccb22534f
#
_cell.length_a   1.000
_cell.length_b   1.000
_cell.length_c   1.000
_cell.angle_alpha   90.00
_cell.angle_beta   90.00
_cell.angle_gamma   90.00
#
_symmetry.space_group_name_H-M   'P 1'
#
loop_
_entity.id
_entity.type
_entity.pdbx_description
1 polymer ?
#
loop_
_entity_poly.entity_id
_entity_poly.type
_entity_poly.pdbx_seq_one_letter_code
_entity_poly.pdbx_strand_id
1 'polypeptide(L)'
;MKIIQIFAFLFICLAMKTVKGQDEISVLFIGNSLTFSNDMPKMLQNISVANGKKIIVDTVVKRGMSIKYHSSQQKTFNRIKSRKWSYVVIQGFSTEFAQPKGIVDSTTIPYLRIIVDSIRFYNKCSKIILYETWGYKLGKTEIPNAVDYSQMQDLIKQQTVRAADIFSIGVCPVGEAWKKVQKSDQNMELYTADNYHPTKTGSYIAACTFYTTLFAESAYGNKSTININPANRKTIETISATVLIGNRTKWSLTFPVKFPMTGFDLILQNNELKLVDKSLHSKSVDWYFGDGVSSKDNSPKHVYKKKGTYTINQVVHGKCGSNNLKRTISVKAVDL
;
A
#
# COMPACT_ATOMS: atom_id res chain seq x y z
N MET A 1 39.04 -33.13 48.82
CA MET A 1 38.89 -32.08 47.76
C MET A 1 37.94 -32.61 46.71
N LYS A 2 36.70 -32.08 46.69
CA LYS A 2 35.69 -32.45 45.67
C LYS A 2 35.74 -31.37 44.59
N ILE A 3 36.08 -31.77 43.37
CA ILE A 3 36.08 -30.88 42.18
C ILE A 3 34.64 -30.79 41.67
N ILE A 4 34.06 -29.56 41.73
CA ILE A 4 32.75 -29.25 41.15
C ILE A 4 32.99 -28.87 39.69
N GLN A 5 32.57 -29.74 38.78
CA GLN A 5 32.52 -29.39 37.34
C GLN A 5 31.27 -28.55 37.07
N ILE A 6 31.50 -27.28 36.71
CA ILE A 6 30.45 -26.36 36.22
C ILE A 6 30.28 -26.62 34.73
N PHE A 7 29.16 -27.25 34.36
CA PHE A 7 28.73 -27.32 32.96
C PHE A 7 28.10 -25.99 32.53
N ALA A 8 28.84 -25.25 31.74
CA ALA A 8 28.29 -24.05 31.07
C ALA A 8 27.39 -24.51 29.89
N PHE A 9 26.09 -24.35 30.04
CA PHE A 9 25.16 -24.56 28.95
C PHE A 9 25.21 -23.35 28.00
N LEU A 10 25.85 -23.53 26.86
CA LEU A 10 25.88 -22.56 25.77
C LEU A 10 24.51 -22.54 25.08
N PHE A 11 23.69 -21.52 25.37
CA PHE A 11 22.43 -21.28 24.67
C PHE A 11 22.74 -20.74 23.26
N ILE A 12 22.79 -21.63 22.26
CA ILE A 12 22.81 -21.20 20.84
C ILE A 12 21.43 -20.77 20.46
N CYS A 13 21.18 -19.46 20.55
CA CYS A 13 19.97 -18.83 20.03
C CYS A 13 20.06 -18.81 18.49
N LEU A 14 19.57 -19.86 17.81
CA LEU A 14 19.41 -19.84 16.36
C LEU A 14 18.34 -18.80 16.03
N ALA A 15 18.76 -17.64 15.53
CA ALA A 15 17.87 -16.63 14.96
C ALA A 15 17.21 -17.21 13.69
N MET A 16 16.06 -17.84 13.85
CA MET A 16 15.25 -18.29 12.71
C MET A 16 14.69 -17.09 11.99
N LYS A 17 15.13 -16.86 10.75
CA LYS A 17 14.50 -15.88 9.84
C LYS A 17 13.05 -16.31 9.59
N THR A 18 12.11 -15.55 10.15
CA THR A 18 10.69 -15.72 9.85
C THR A 18 10.45 -15.29 8.40
N VAL A 19 10.16 -16.24 7.53
CA VAL A 19 9.64 -15.93 6.18
C VAL A 19 8.19 -15.51 6.35
N LYS A 20 7.97 -14.21 6.54
CA LYS A 20 6.64 -13.63 6.52
C LYS A 20 6.11 -13.77 5.08
N GLY A 21 5.17 -14.67 4.87
CA GLY A 21 4.45 -14.74 3.60
C GLY A 21 3.78 -13.37 3.38
N GLN A 22 4.28 -12.60 2.42
CA GLN A 22 3.75 -11.27 2.15
C GLN A 22 2.43 -11.44 1.40
N ASP A 23 1.32 -10.96 2.01
CA ASP A 23 0.01 -10.97 1.38
C ASP A 23 0.05 -10.18 0.07
N GLU A 24 -0.57 -10.74 -0.96
CA GLU A 24 -0.77 -10.04 -2.21
C GLU A 24 -1.74 -8.87 -2.00
N ILE A 25 -1.32 -7.66 -2.32
CA ILE A 25 -2.21 -6.51 -2.34
C ILE A 25 -2.80 -6.29 -3.74
N SER A 26 -4.05 -5.87 -3.78
CA SER A 26 -4.74 -5.52 -5.02
C SER A 26 -5.12 -4.04 -5.02
N VAL A 27 -4.82 -3.34 -6.11
CA VAL A 27 -5.03 -1.91 -6.26
C VAL A 27 -5.86 -1.65 -7.51
N LEU A 28 -6.97 -0.95 -7.35
CA LEU A 28 -7.78 -0.43 -8.45
C LEU A 28 -7.53 1.06 -8.61
N PHE A 29 -7.13 1.51 -9.79
CA PHE A 29 -7.08 2.91 -10.15
C PHE A 29 -8.32 3.32 -10.95
N ILE A 30 -8.99 4.38 -10.50
CA ILE A 30 -10.09 5.05 -11.21
C ILE A 30 -9.59 6.44 -11.56
N GLY A 31 -9.55 6.80 -12.87
CA GLY A 31 -8.99 8.10 -13.26
C GLY A 31 -8.92 8.32 -14.76
N ASN A 32 -7.96 9.13 -15.19
CA ASN A 32 -7.80 9.52 -16.58
C ASN A 32 -6.34 9.44 -17.05
N SER A 33 -5.96 10.26 -18.06
CA SER A 33 -4.61 10.25 -18.62
C SER A 33 -3.50 10.47 -17.60
N LEU A 34 -3.70 11.26 -16.55
CA LEU A 34 -2.68 11.47 -15.51
C LEU A 34 -2.35 10.17 -14.74
N THR A 35 -3.29 9.23 -14.69
CA THR A 35 -3.08 7.91 -14.12
C THR A 35 -2.37 6.95 -15.08
N PHE A 36 -2.81 6.89 -16.36
CA PHE A 36 -2.30 5.86 -17.27
C PHE A 36 -1.14 6.31 -18.18
N SER A 37 -0.80 7.60 -18.22
CA SER A 37 0.34 8.09 -19.00
C SER A 37 1.61 7.32 -18.65
N ASN A 38 2.38 6.95 -19.70
CA ASN A 38 3.60 6.14 -19.60
C ASN A 38 3.41 4.80 -18.85
N ASP A 39 2.17 4.30 -18.79
CA ASP A 39 1.82 3.08 -18.05
C ASP A 39 2.25 3.13 -16.57
N MET A 40 1.95 4.26 -15.88
CA MET A 40 2.32 4.46 -14.47
C MET A 40 1.86 3.32 -13.55
N PRO A 41 0.66 2.74 -13.70
CA PRO A 41 0.24 1.59 -12.90
C PRO A 41 1.16 0.37 -13.09
N LYS A 42 1.66 0.13 -14.30
CA LYS A 42 2.64 -0.92 -14.58
C LYS A 42 4.02 -0.59 -14.00
N MET A 43 4.43 0.69 -14.03
CA MET A 43 5.66 1.12 -13.34
C MET A 43 5.59 0.80 -11.85
N LEU A 44 4.48 1.13 -11.18
CA LEU A 44 4.25 0.77 -9.78
C LEU A 44 4.35 -0.74 -9.55
N GLN A 45 3.72 -1.55 -10.42
CA GLN A 45 3.81 -3.00 -10.34
C GLN A 45 5.26 -3.48 -10.46
N ASN A 46 6.01 -2.96 -11.43
CA ASN A 46 7.41 -3.34 -11.66
C ASN A 46 8.31 -2.98 -10.47
N ILE A 47 8.15 -1.77 -9.88
CA ILE A 47 8.86 -1.37 -8.66
C ILE A 47 8.51 -2.32 -7.51
N SER A 48 7.23 -2.63 -7.34
CA SER A 48 6.76 -3.49 -6.26
C SER A 48 7.33 -4.90 -6.36
N VAL A 49 7.25 -5.52 -7.54
CA VAL A 49 7.79 -6.86 -7.78
C VAL A 49 9.31 -6.89 -7.59
N ALA A 50 10.03 -5.88 -8.09
CA ALA A 50 11.48 -5.76 -7.93
C ALA A 50 11.92 -5.62 -6.46
N ASN A 51 11.02 -5.17 -5.57
CA ASN A 51 11.20 -5.13 -4.12
C ASN A 51 10.57 -6.34 -3.40
N GLY A 52 10.26 -7.42 -4.11
CA GLY A 52 9.73 -8.65 -3.53
C GLY A 52 8.27 -8.57 -3.07
N LYS A 53 7.53 -7.54 -3.49
CA LYS A 53 6.11 -7.37 -3.13
C LYS A 53 5.20 -8.10 -4.12
N LYS A 54 4.14 -8.74 -3.61
CA LYS A 54 3.07 -9.30 -4.45
C LYS A 54 1.99 -8.24 -4.62
N ILE A 55 1.72 -7.83 -5.85
CA ILE A 55 0.74 -6.79 -6.17
C ILE A 55 0.00 -7.10 -7.47
N ILE A 56 -1.32 -6.91 -7.43
CA ILE A 56 -2.19 -6.86 -8.62
C ILE A 56 -2.62 -5.41 -8.81
N VAL A 57 -2.41 -4.88 -10.00
CA VAL A 57 -2.84 -3.53 -10.36
C VAL A 57 -3.83 -3.62 -11.51
N ASP A 58 -4.96 -2.93 -11.37
CA ASP A 58 -6.00 -2.84 -12.40
C ASP A 58 -6.52 -1.41 -12.50
N THR A 59 -7.17 -1.08 -13.61
CA THR A 59 -7.55 0.28 -13.92
C THR A 59 -8.95 0.40 -14.51
N VAL A 60 -9.65 1.49 -14.18
CA VAL A 60 -10.78 2.03 -14.93
C VAL A 60 -10.44 3.47 -15.27
N VAL A 61 -9.86 3.65 -16.44
CA VAL A 61 -9.37 4.95 -16.88
C VAL A 61 -9.96 5.35 -18.23
N LYS A 62 -10.20 6.66 -18.41
CA LYS A 62 -10.59 7.24 -19.68
C LYS A 62 -10.02 8.65 -19.78
N ARG A 63 -9.34 8.94 -20.90
CA ARG A 63 -8.70 10.26 -21.16
C ARG A 63 -9.68 11.40 -20.94
N GLY A 64 -9.25 12.43 -20.22
CA GLY A 64 -9.98 13.68 -20.01
C GLY A 64 -11.25 13.59 -19.16
N MET A 65 -11.48 12.45 -18.48
CA MET A 65 -12.72 12.27 -17.69
C MET A 65 -12.52 12.64 -16.23
N SER A 66 -13.61 13.13 -15.62
CA SER A 66 -13.73 13.60 -14.25
C SER A 66 -14.28 12.51 -13.32
N ILE A 67 -14.27 12.77 -12.01
CA ILE A 67 -14.97 11.96 -11.01
C ILE A 67 -16.47 11.83 -11.34
N LYS A 68 -17.09 12.93 -11.79
CA LYS A 68 -18.50 12.93 -12.24
C LYS A 68 -18.75 11.89 -13.33
N TYR A 69 -17.89 11.82 -14.35
CA TYR A 69 -18.00 10.79 -15.39
C TYR A 69 -17.94 9.37 -14.79
N HIS A 70 -16.92 9.08 -13.97
CA HIS A 70 -16.77 7.75 -13.41
C HIS A 70 -17.92 7.36 -12.47
N SER A 71 -18.54 8.32 -11.79
CA SER A 71 -19.68 8.08 -10.90
C SER A 71 -20.98 7.67 -11.61
N SER A 72 -21.04 7.81 -12.93
CA SER A 72 -22.20 7.41 -13.74
C SER A 72 -21.95 6.18 -14.64
N GLN A 73 -20.69 5.65 -14.65
CA GLN A 73 -20.34 4.57 -15.57
C GLN A 73 -20.50 3.19 -14.94
N GLN A 74 -21.34 2.35 -15.54
CA GLN A 74 -21.51 0.96 -15.11
C GLN A 74 -20.18 0.19 -15.07
N LYS A 75 -19.25 0.48 -16.00
CA LYS A 75 -17.90 -0.11 -16.04
C LYS A 75 -17.12 0.14 -14.76
N THR A 76 -17.24 1.36 -14.17
CA THR A 76 -16.59 1.70 -12.90
C THR A 76 -17.12 0.83 -11.76
N PHE A 77 -18.44 0.73 -11.64
CA PHE A 77 -19.06 -0.08 -10.57
C PHE A 77 -18.83 -1.58 -10.76
N ASN A 78 -18.86 -2.09 -11.99
CA ASN A 78 -18.53 -3.48 -12.28
C ASN A 78 -17.08 -3.80 -11.85
N ARG A 79 -16.13 -2.89 -12.09
CA ARG A 79 -14.75 -3.11 -11.66
C ARG A 79 -14.60 -3.01 -10.13
N ILE A 80 -15.27 -2.09 -9.47
CA ILE A 80 -15.31 -2.04 -8.00
C ILE A 80 -15.82 -3.37 -7.41
N LYS A 81 -16.84 -3.98 -8.02
CA LYS A 81 -17.43 -5.24 -7.56
C LYS A 81 -16.58 -6.48 -7.87
N SER A 82 -15.75 -6.44 -8.90
CA SER A 82 -15.09 -7.62 -9.48
C SER A 82 -14.12 -8.33 -8.56
N ARG A 83 -13.68 -7.65 -7.48
CA ARG A 83 -12.69 -8.19 -6.53
C ARG A 83 -12.83 -7.51 -5.16
N LYS A 84 -12.31 -8.16 -4.11
CA LYS A 84 -12.05 -7.50 -2.83
C LYS A 84 -10.72 -6.75 -2.94
N TRP A 85 -10.80 -5.46 -3.24
CA TRP A 85 -9.63 -4.61 -3.42
C TRP A 85 -8.98 -4.26 -2.07
N SER A 86 -7.65 -4.35 -1.98
CA SER A 86 -6.89 -3.84 -0.82
C SER A 86 -6.91 -2.32 -0.80
N TYR A 87 -6.78 -1.71 -1.98
CA TYR A 87 -6.82 -0.27 -2.17
C TYR A 87 -7.66 0.09 -3.41
N VAL A 88 -8.39 1.20 -3.32
CA VAL A 88 -8.99 1.86 -4.48
C VAL A 88 -8.50 3.30 -4.51
N VAL A 89 -7.84 3.66 -5.60
CA VAL A 89 -7.28 5.00 -5.85
C VAL A 89 -8.24 5.75 -6.77
N ILE A 90 -8.61 6.96 -6.40
CA ILE A 90 -9.50 7.83 -7.17
C ILE A 90 -8.72 9.06 -7.58
N GLN A 91 -8.64 9.33 -8.89
CA GLN A 91 -8.01 10.51 -9.46
C GLN A 91 -9.05 11.32 -10.22
N GLY A 92 -9.14 12.60 -9.87
CA GLY A 92 -10.03 13.55 -10.52
C GLY A 92 -9.49 14.07 -11.87
N PHE A 93 -10.29 14.85 -12.60
CA PHE A 93 -9.77 15.60 -13.74
C PHE A 93 -8.66 16.56 -13.29
N SER A 94 -7.71 16.86 -14.17
CA SER A 94 -6.47 17.59 -13.82
C SER A 94 -6.69 18.95 -13.14
N THR A 95 -7.84 19.61 -13.39
CA THR A 95 -8.20 20.88 -12.74
C THR A 95 -9.34 20.75 -11.74
N GLU A 96 -9.82 19.54 -11.45
CA GLU A 96 -11.02 19.33 -10.63
C GLU A 96 -10.80 19.78 -9.17
N PHE A 97 -9.63 19.49 -8.61
CA PHE A 97 -9.22 19.97 -7.29
C PHE A 97 -8.44 21.30 -7.31
N ALA A 98 -8.18 21.87 -8.49
CA ALA A 98 -7.62 23.22 -8.62
C ALA A 98 -8.68 24.31 -8.54
N GLN A 99 -9.97 23.96 -8.37
CA GLN A 99 -11.07 24.91 -8.32
C GLN A 99 -11.26 25.50 -6.92
N PRO A 100 -11.85 26.71 -6.81
CA PRO A 100 -12.29 27.25 -5.54
C PRO A 100 -13.23 26.31 -4.78
N LYS A 101 -13.22 26.39 -3.45
CA LYS A 101 -13.97 25.51 -2.55
C LYS A 101 -15.44 25.29 -2.96
N GLY A 102 -16.19 26.37 -3.26
CA GLY A 102 -17.60 26.28 -3.62
C GLY A 102 -17.85 25.50 -4.93
N ILE A 103 -16.94 25.61 -5.88
CA ILE A 103 -16.99 24.84 -7.14
C ILE A 103 -16.71 23.35 -6.84
N VAL A 104 -15.66 23.04 -6.07
CA VAL A 104 -15.37 21.65 -5.68
C VAL A 104 -16.54 21.04 -4.92
N ASP A 105 -17.17 21.79 -4.01
CA ASP A 105 -18.31 21.32 -3.21
C ASP A 105 -19.54 20.99 -4.07
N SER A 106 -19.79 21.73 -5.14
CA SER A 106 -20.95 21.52 -6.02
C SER A 106 -20.67 20.54 -7.17
N THR A 107 -19.46 20.50 -7.70
CA THR A 107 -19.16 19.77 -8.94
C THR A 107 -18.35 18.48 -8.73
N THR A 108 -17.71 18.29 -7.57
CA THR A 108 -16.81 17.15 -7.31
C THR A 108 -17.29 16.31 -6.13
N ILE A 109 -17.53 16.93 -4.97
CA ILE A 109 -17.86 16.21 -3.72
C ILE A 109 -19.10 15.31 -3.85
N PRO A 110 -20.23 15.70 -4.50
CA PRO A 110 -21.38 14.80 -4.63
C PRO A 110 -21.06 13.52 -5.42
N TYR A 111 -20.28 13.63 -6.48
CA TYR A 111 -19.92 12.51 -7.34
C TYR A 111 -18.83 11.62 -6.72
N LEU A 112 -17.91 12.21 -5.97
CA LEU A 112 -16.93 11.47 -5.17
C LEU A 112 -17.65 10.62 -4.10
N ARG A 113 -18.70 11.14 -3.47
CA ARG A 113 -19.54 10.41 -2.51
C ARG A 113 -20.11 9.14 -3.12
N ILE A 114 -20.68 9.21 -4.34
CA ILE A 114 -21.25 8.04 -5.03
C ILE A 114 -20.20 6.93 -5.20
N ILE A 115 -18.98 7.27 -5.59
CA ILE A 115 -17.90 6.30 -5.77
C ILE A 115 -17.45 5.74 -4.41
N VAL A 116 -17.20 6.60 -3.42
CA VAL A 116 -16.75 6.20 -2.07
C VAL A 116 -17.77 5.28 -1.39
N ASP A 117 -19.06 5.63 -1.46
CA ASP A 117 -20.13 4.84 -0.86
C ASP A 117 -20.26 3.48 -1.56
N SER A 118 -20.12 3.44 -2.88
CA SER A 118 -20.10 2.19 -3.64
C SER A 118 -18.91 1.30 -3.24
N ILE A 119 -17.71 1.86 -3.10
CA ILE A 119 -16.54 1.11 -2.63
C ILE A 119 -16.81 0.56 -1.22
N ARG A 120 -17.29 1.37 -0.30
CA ARG A 120 -17.60 0.96 1.07
C ARG A 120 -18.67 -0.12 1.14
N PHE A 121 -19.65 -0.07 0.25
CA PHE A 121 -20.70 -1.07 0.17
C PHE A 121 -20.16 -2.44 -0.30
N TYR A 122 -19.42 -2.47 -1.41
CA TYR A 122 -18.92 -3.71 -2.01
C TYR A 122 -17.60 -4.21 -1.42
N ASN A 123 -16.78 -3.30 -0.88
CA ASN A 123 -15.41 -3.55 -0.41
C ASN A 123 -15.17 -2.87 0.94
N LYS A 124 -15.88 -3.29 1.98
CA LYS A 124 -15.87 -2.68 3.33
C LYS A 124 -14.49 -2.49 3.94
N CYS A 125 -13.51 -3.26 3.49
CA CYS A 125 -12.14 -3.28 3.99
C CYS A 125 -11.12 -2.63 3.05
N SER A 126 -11.56 -2.12 1.90
CA SER A 126 -10.69 -1.35 1.01
C SER A 126 -10.26 -0.05 1.66
N LYS A 127 -8.98 0.24 1.54
CA LYS A 127 -8.43 1.56 1.82
C LYS A 127 -8.65 2.43 0.59
N ILE A 128 -9.37 3.53 0.75
CA ILE A 128 -9.66 4.46 -0.34
C ILE A 128 -8.64 5.59 -0.28
N ILE A 129 -8.05 5.96 -1.41
CA ILE A 129 -7.01 6.96 -1.54
C ILE A 129 -7.38 7.94 -2.64
N LEU A 130 -7.35 9.23 -2.34
CA LEU A 130 -7.33 10.27 -3.37
C LEU A 130 -5.92 10.44 -3.91
N TYR A 131 -5.80 10.55 -5.21
CA TYR A 131 -4.57 10.87 -5.90
C TYR A 131 -4.43 12.40 -5.98
N GLU A 132 -3.61 13.00 -5.11
CA GLU A 132 -3.22 14.41 -5.23
C GLU A 132 -2.25 14.52 -6.40
N THR A 133 -2.72 15.10 -7.51
CA THR A 133 -1.95 15.30 -8.74
C THR A 133 -1.08 16.56 -8.65
N TRP A 134 -0.27 16.80 -9.67
CA TRP A 134 0.55 18.01 -9.81
C TRP A 134 -0.20 19.13 -10.55
N GLY A 135 0.18 20.38 -10.29
CA GLY A 135 -0.28 21.56 -11.02
C GLY A 135 0.33 21.61 -12.44
N TYR A 136 -0.31 22.33 -13.33
CA TYR A 136 0.24 22.63 -14.66
C TYR A 136 1.53 23.45 -14.53
N LYS A 137 2.50 23.24 -15.42
CA LYS A 137 3.81 23.91 -15.41
C LYS A 137 3.69 25.45 -15.37
N LEU A 138 2.69 25.99 -16.05
CA LEU A 138 2.44 27.41 -16.16
C LEU A 138 1.22 27.87 -15.33
N GLY A 139 0.63 26.98 -14.52
CA GLY A 139 -0.65 27.25 -13.88
C GLY A 139 -1.80 27.27 -14.89
N LYS A 140 -2.94 27.87 -14.49
CA LYS A 140 -4.12 28.05 -15.33
C LYS A 140 -4.83 29.35 -14.99
N THR A 141 -4.60 30.37 -15.80
CA THR A 141 -5.03 31.76 -15.54
C THR A 141 -6.55 31.94 -15.45
N GLU A 142 -7.33 31.03 -16.05
CA GLU A 142 -8.79 31.07 -15.99
C GLU A 142 -9.35 30.55 -14.64
N ILE A 143 -8.49 30.01 -13.79
CA ILE A 143 -8.88 29.53 -12.46
C ILE A 143 -8.36 30.51 -11.41
N PRO A 144 -9.22 31.14 -10.60
CA PRO A 144 -8.80 32.03 -9.53
C PRO A 144 -7.83 31.34 -8.56
N ASN A 145 -6.73 32.00 -8.23
CA ASN A 145 -5.65 31.49 -7.37
C ASN A 145 -4.95 30.21 -7.92
N ALA A 146 -4.89 30.06 -9.26
CA ALA A 146 -4.16 29.01 -9.94
C ALA A 146 -3.37 29.56 -11.15
N VAL A 147 -3.02 30.85 -11.14
CA VAL A 147 -2.42 31.56 -12.27
C VAL A 147 -0.97 31.15 -12.57
N ASP A 148 -0.32 30.51 -11.60
CA ASP A 148 1.00 29.90 -11.74
C ASP A 148 1.02 28.48 -11.14
N TYR A 149 2.15 27.78 -11.35
CA TYR A 149 2.34 26.42 -10.82
C TYR A 149 2.12 26.35 -9.30
N SER A 150 2.73 27.28 -8.54
CA SER A 150 2.71 27.20 -7.06
C SER A 150 1.31 27.35 -6.52
N GLN A 151 0.57 28.36 -7.00
CA GLN A 151 -0.81 28.62 -6.61
C GLN A 151 -1.72 27.43 -6.98
N MET A 152 -1.58 26.92 -8.21
CA MET A 152 -2.37 25.78 -8.66
C MET A 152 -2.09 24.53 -7.82
N GLN A 153 -0.81 24.24 -7.52
CA GLN A 153 -0.42 23.09 -6.71
C GLN A 153 -0.93 23.20 -5.27
N ASP A 154 -0.83 24.39 -4.68
CA ASP A 154 -1.30 24.60 -3.31
C ASP A 154 -2.83 24.46 -3.23
N LEU A 155 -3.55 24.90 -4.24
CA LEU A 155 -5.01 24.74 -4.34
C LEU A 155 -5.41 23.26 -4.52
N ILE A 156 -4.75 22.54 -5.44
CA ILE A 156 -4.96 21.08 -5.62
C ILE A 156 -4.75 20.35 -4.30
N LYS A 157 -3.64 20.59 -3.62
CA LYS A 157 -3.33 19.98 -2.33
C LYS A 157 -4.41 20.28 -1.29
N GLN A 158 -4.75 21.57 -1.12
CA GLN A 158 -5.75 22.01 -0.14
C GLN A 158 -7.10 21.31 -0.37
N GLN A 159 -7.61 21.33 -1.60
CA GLN A 159 -8.91 20.75 -1.90
C GLN A 159 -8.91 19.23 -1.86
N THR A 160 -7.81 18.58 -2.26
CA THR A 160 -7.70 17.11 -2.18
C THR A 160 -7.66 16.64 -0.72
N VAL A 161 -6.88 17.29 0.15
CA VAL A 161 -6.83 16.95 1.58
C VAL A 161 -8.19 17.18 2.21
N ARG A 162 -8.81 18.34 1.96
CA ARG A 162 -10.17 18.64 2.46
C ARG A 162 -11.20 17.60 2.01
N ALA A 163 -11.17 17.19 0.75
CA ALA A 163 -12.07 16.15 0.23
C ALA A 163 -11.79 14.80 0.94
N ALA A 164 -10.52 14.46 1.17
CA ALA A 164 -10.15 13.25 1.90
C ALA A 164 -10.68 13.27 3.34
N ASP A 165 -10.60 14.41 4.03
CA ASP A 165 -11.11 14.58 5.39
C ASP A 165 -12.64 14.43 5.45
N ILE A 166 -13.40 15.02 4.50
CA ILE A 166 -14.87 14.87 4.40
C ILE A 166 -15.27 13.39 4.37
N PHE A 167 -14.50 12.58 3.67
CA PHE A 167 -14.79 11.14 3.52
C PHE A 167 -13.99 10.23 4.46
N SER A 168 -13.10 10.76 5.30
CA SER A 168 -12.18 9.98 6.14
C SER A 168 -11.42 8.92 5.31
N ILE A 169 -10.78 9.36 4.23
CA ILE A 169 -9.97 8.54 3.30
C ILE A 169 -8.55 9.10 3.20
N GLY A 170 -7.62 8.30 2.65
CA GLY A 170 -6.21 8.72 2.53
C GLY A 170 -5.93 9.56 1.30
N VAL A 171 -4.76 10.19 1.28
CA VAL A 171 -4.22 10.93 0.13
C VAL A 171 -2.86 10.34 -0.26
N CYS A 172 -2.66 10.08 -1.56
CA CYS A 172 -1.32 9.84 -2.11
C CYS A 172 -0.76 11.17 -2.63
N PRO A 173 0.26 11.75 -1.98
CA PRO A 173 0.72 13.13 -2.21
C PRO A 173 1.72 13.23 -3.37
N VAL A 174 1.32 12.86 -4.57
CA VAL A 174 2.21 12.87 -5.74
C VAL A 174 2.59 14.30 -6.14
N GLY A 175 1.66 15.24 -6.09
CA GLY A 175 1.93 16.64 -6.39
C GLY A 175 2.90 17.28 -5.39
N GLU A 176 2.84 16.91 -4.11
CA GLU A 176 3.84 17.34 -3.13
C GLU A 176 5.24 16.75 -3.43
N ALA A 177 5.31 15.47 -3.83
CA ALA A 177 6.56 14.86 -4.27
C ALA A 177 7.10 15.54 -5.54
N TRP A 178 6.21 15.81 -6.49
CA TRP A 178 6.52 16.54 -7.73
C TRP A 178 7.10 17.93 -7.45
N LYS A 179 6.44 18.73 -6.61
CA LYS A 179 6.90 20.08 -6.19
C LYS A 179 8.31 20.02 -5.60
N LYS A 180 8.60 19.01 -4.77
CA LYS A 180 9.93 18.86 -4.17
C LYS A 180 10.99 18.39 -5.18
N VAL A 181 10.66 17.49 -6.10
CA VAL A 181 11.57 17.06 -7.17
C VAL A 181 11.90 18.23 -8.08
N GLN A 182 10.91 18.98 -8.54
CA GLN A 182 11.10 20.16 -9.37
C GLN A 182 11.96 21.23 -8.68
N LYS A 183 11.80 21.42 -7.37
CA LYS A 183 12.65 22.34 -6.59
C LYS A 183 14.09 21.84 -6.44
N SER A 184 14.30 20.52 -6.37
CA SER A 184 15.65 19.94 -6.22
C SER A 184 16.47 19.96 -7.50
N ASP A 185 15.81 19.88 -8.66
CA ASP A 185 16.43 19.97 -9.98
C ASP A 185 15.43 20.56 -10.98
N GLN A 186 15.63 21.85 -11.28
CA GLN A 186 14.78 22.60 -12.22
C GLN A 186 14.95 22.16 -13.68
N ASN A 187 16.06 21.48 -14.01
CA ASN A 187 16.34 20.98 -15.37
C ASN A 187 15.72 19.59 -15.62
N MET A 188 15.16 18.96 -14.58
CA MET A 188 14.51 17.66 -14.76
C MET A 188 13.19 17.80 -15.51
N GLU A 189 13.16 17.25 -16.73
CA GLU A 189 11.97 17.30 -17.60
C GLU A 189 10.84 16.42 -17.04
N LEU A 190 9.87 17.05 -16.38
CA LEU A 190 8.73 16.37 -15.76
C LEU A 190 7.45 16.40 -16.60
N TYR A 191 7.32 17.40 -17.49
CA TYR A 191 6.15 17.65 -18.32
C TYR A 191 6.43 17.38 -19.80
N THR A 192 5.43 16.89 -20.52
CA THR A 192 5.43 16.88 -21.98
C THR A 192 5.23 18.29 -22.54
N ALA A 193 5.29 18.46 -23.87
CA ALA A 193 5.18 19.76 -24.51
C ALA A 193 3.88 20.52 -24.23
N ASP A 194 2.84 19.84 -23.76
CA ASP A 194 1.56 20.46 -23.38
C ASP A 194 1.55 21.09 -21.98
N ASN A 195 2.65 20.98 -21.21
CA ASN A 195 2.85 21.55 -19.89
C ASN A 195 1.92 21.01 -18.78
N TYR A 196 1.25 19.87 -18.98
CA TYR A 196 0.43 19.26 -17.92
C TYR A 196 0.49 17.72 -17.88
N HIS A 197 0.65 17.03 -19.01
CA HIS A 197 0.88 15.59 -18.97
C HIS A 197 2.32 15.26 -18.53
N PRO A 198 2.52 14.13 -17.86
CA PRO A 198 3.83 13.74 -17.35
C PRO A 198 4.69 13.16 -18.46
N THR A 199 5.99 13.47 -18.43
CA THR A 199 7.01 12.63 -19.09
C THR A 199 7.10 11.28 -18.38
N LYS A 200 7.93 10.38 -18.91
CA LYS A 200 8.23 9.11 -18.22
C LYS A 200 8.84 9.34 -16.83
N THR A 201 9.68 10.36 -16.68
CA THR A 201 10.28 10.79 -15.41
C THR A 201 9.20 11.27 -14.44
N GLY A 202 8.26 12.09 -14.91
CA GLY A 202 7.13 12.53 -14.09
C GLY A 202 6.23 11.37 -13.63
N SER A 203 5.91 10.42 -14.52
CA SER A 203 5.16 9.21 -14.13
C SER A 203 5.90 8.34 -13.13
N TYR A 204 7.24 8.33 -13.18
CA TYR A 204 8.06 7.61 -12.20
C TYR A 204 7.95 8.21 -10.80
N ILE A 205 7.83 9.55 -10.66
CA ILE A 205 7.53 10.20 -9.37
C ILE A 205 6.23 9.63 -8.79
N ALA A 206 5.18 9.57 -9.61
CA ALA A 206 3.90 9.01 -9.17
C ALA A 206 4.03 7.55 -8.73
N ALA A 207 4.69 6.71 -9.51
CA ALA A 207 4.88 5.30 -9.19
C ALA A 207 5.65 5.09 -7.87
N CYS A 208 6.74 5.83 -7.63
CA CYS A 208 7.51 5.78 -6.38
C CYS A 208 6.70 6.28 -5.18
N THR A 209 5.91 7.35 -5.35
CA THR A 209 5.05 7.89 -4.29
C THR A 209 3.93 6.91 -3.94
N PHE A 210 3.31 6.26 -4.94
CA PHE A 210 2.34 5.20 -4.70
C PHE A 210 2.98 3.99 -4.01
N TYR A 211 4.18 3.57 -4.43
CA TYR A 211 4.89 2.48 -3.74
C TYR A 211 5.03 2.78 -2.24
N THR A 212 5.54 3.96 -1.89
CA THR A 212 5.71 4.36 -0.47
C THR A 212 4.36 4.51 0.25
N THR A 213 3.31 4.99 -0.45
CA THR A 213 1.95 5.09 0.10
C THR A 213 1.39 3.72 0.49
N LEU A 214 1.53 2.74 -0.39
CA LEU A 214 0.95 1.40 -0.22
C LEU A 214 1.71 0.54 0.79
N PHE A 215 3.05 0.57 0.74
CA PHE A 215 3.90 -0.34 1.52
C PHE A 215 4.54 0.30 2.77
N ALA A 216 4.44 1.63 2.93
CA ALA A 216 5.15 2.39 3.98
C ALA A 216 6.68 2.18 3.96
N GLU A 217 7.24 1.86 2.81
CA GLU A 217 8.65 1.60 2.56
C GLU A 217 9.16 2.51 1.45
N SER A 218 10.46 2.79 1.43
CA SER A 218 11.09 3.54 0.35
C SER A 218 11.25 2.68 -0.91
N ALA A 219 11.02 3.30 -2.07
CA ALA A 219 11.37 2.71 -3.37
C ALA A 219 12.87 2.82 -3.69
N TYR A 220 13.67 3.44 -2.81
CA TYR A 220 15.08 3.71 -3.04
C TYR A 220 15.88 2.43 -3.30
N GLY A 221 16.68 2.46 -4.37
CA GLY A 221 17.51 1.34 -4.78
C GLY A 221 16.74 0.16 -5.37
N ASN A 222 15.45 0.33 -5.75
CA ASN A 222 14.70 -0.76 -6.38
C ASN A 222 15.37 -1.19 -7.71
N LYS A 223 15.31 -2.49 -8.01
CA LYS A 223 15.97 -3.10 -9.17
C LYS A 223 15.05 -3.22 -10.39
N SER A 224 13.99 -2.43 -10.47
CA SER A 224 13.10 -2.43 -11.65
C SER A 224 13.85 -1.96 -12.90
N THR A 225 13.49 -2.52 -14.06
CA THR A 225 14.09 -2.22 -15.35
C THR A 225 13.52 -0.94 -16.02
N ILE A 226 12.87 -0.08 -15.23
CA ILE A 226 12.33 1.18 -15.75
C ILE A 226 13.48 2.09 -16.14
N ASN A 227 13.54 2.46 -17.43
CA ASN A 227 14.58 3.32 -17.97
C ASN A 227 14.33 4.78 -17.57
N ILE A 228 15.02 5.22 -16.51
CA ILE A 228 15.10 6.60 -15.99
C ILE A 228 16.58 6.89 -15.76
N ASN A 229 17.02 8.12 -16.05
CA ASN A 229 18.39 8.57 -15.76
C ASN A 229 18.74 8.21 -14.29
N PRO A 230 19.91 7.60 -14.03
CA PRO A 230 20.25 7.11 -12.67
C PRO A 230 20.27 8.21 -11.60
N ALA A 231 20.73 9.42 -11.92
CA ALA A 231 20.72 10.55 -10.98
C ALA A 231 19.29 10.98 -10.64
N ASN A 232 18.45 11.15 -11.66
CA ASN A 232 17.03 11.48 -11.51
C ASN A 232 16.30 10.40 -10.71
N ARG A 233 16.59 9.13 -10.98
CA ARG A 233 16.02 7.98 -10.28
C ARG A 233 16.31 8.06 -8.79
N LYS A 234 17.57 8.25 -8.39
CA LYS A 234 17.98 8.37 -6.98
C LYS A 234 17.25 9.53 -6.29
N THR A 235 17.20 10.70 -6.91
CA THR A 235 16.53 11.90 -6.41
C THR A 235 15.03 11.64 -6.19
N ILE A 236 14.35 11.10 -7.19
CA ILE A 236 12.91 10.81 -7.15
C ILE A 236 12.57 9.79 -6.05
N GLU A 237 13.29 8.67 -6.00
CA GLU A 237 13.06 7.62 -5.00
C GLU A 237 13.23 8.15 -3.57
N THR A 238 14.26 8.97 -3.34
CA THR A 238 14.52 9.60 -2.03
C THR A 238 13.41 10.57 -1.65
N ILE A 239 13.07 11.50 -2.54
CA ILE A 239 12.07 12.55 -2.27
C ILE A 239 10.69 11.93 -2.06
N SER A 240 10.27 10.97 -2.91
CA SER A 240 8.99 10.29 -2.76
C SER A 240 8.85 9.60 -1.41
N ALA A 241 9.94 9.04 -0.88
CA ALA A 241 9.97 8.45 0.45
C ALA A 241 9.84 9.52 1.57
N THR A 242 10.59 10.62 1.48
CA THR A 242 10.60 11.66 2.53
C THR A 242 9.27 12.41 2.67
N VAL A 243 8.45 12.45 1.63
CA VAL A 243 7.11 13.06 1.70
C VAL A 243 6.17 12.26 2.60
N LEU A 244 6.38 10.96 2.70
CA LEU A 244 5.46 10.01 3.32
C LEU A 244 6.00 9.36 4.60
N ILE A 245 7.26 8.94 4.62
CA ILE A 245 7.86 8.29 5.79
C ILE A 245 7.96 9.33 6.91
N GLY A 246 7.37 9.00 8.08
CA GLY A 246 7.23 9.93 9.20
C GLY A 246 6.05 10.92 9.10
N ASN A 247 5.38 11.03 7.94
CA ASN A 247 4.31 12.00 7.68
C ASN A 247 2.96 11.37 7.31
N ARG A 248 2.76 10.09 7.54
CA ARG A 248 1.55 9.36 7.09
C ARG A 248 0.25 9.90 7.67
N THR A 249 0.26 10.38 8.92
CA THR A 249 -0.90 11.02 9.56
C THR A 249 -1.34 12.29 8.85
N LYS A 250 -0.39 13.10 8.36
CA LYS A 250 -0.67 14.32 7.57
C LYS A 250 -1.48 14.02 6.30
N TRP A 251 -1.35 12.82 5.75
CA TRP A 251 -2.01 12.38 4.52
C TRP A 251 -3.17 11.42 4.78
N SER A 252 -3.65 11.37 6.03
CA SER A 252 -4.75 10.48 6.46
C SER A 252 -4.53 9.01 6.06
N LEU A 253 -3.26 8.56 6.04
CA LEU A 253 -2.86 7.20 5.68
C LEU A 253 -2.83 6.25 6.88
N THR A 254 -3.34 6.66 8.02
CA THR A 254 -3.62 5.83 9.20
C THR A 254 -5.07 5.34 9.12
N PHE A 255 -5.29 4.33 8.28
CA PHE A 255 -6.64 3.83 8.02
C PHE A 255 -7.23 3.18 9.28
N PRO A 256 -8.50 3.45 9.61
CA PRO A 256 -9.16 2.83 10.77
C PRO A 256 -9.46 1.34 10.56
N VAL A 257 -9.22 0.83 9.35
CA VAL A 257 -9.46 -0.58 9.00
C VAL A 257 -8.35 -1.45 9.60
N LYS A 258 -8.73 -2.28 10.56
CA LYS A 258 -7.83 -3.20 11.25
C LYS A 258 -7.84 -4.56 10.53
N PHE A 259 -6.79 -4.82 9.75
CA PHE A 259 -6.55 -6.15 9.18
C PHE A 259 -6.02 -7.10 10.26
N PRO A 260 -6.34 -8.39 10.20
CA PRO A 260 -5.76 -9.35 11.14
C PRO A 260 -4.24 -9.42 10.92
N MET A 261 -3.50 -9.34 12.02
CA MET A 261 -2.05 -9.45 12.04
C MET A 261 -1.66 -10.78 12.70
N THR A 262 -0.84 -11.55 12.03
CA THR A 262 -0.33 -12.82 12.55
C THR A 262 0.79 -12.59 13.57
N GLY A 263 0.88 -13.46 14.54
CA GLY A 263 1.98 -13.51 15.49
C GLY A 263 1.74 -14.64 16.48
N PHE A 264 2.80 -15.38 16.81
CA PHE A 264 2.73 -16.42 17.85
C PHE A 264 4.10 -16.70 18.44
N ASP A 265 4.08 -17.11 19.71
CA ASP A 265 5.22 -17.74 20.35
C ASP A 265 5.08 -19.25 20.24
N LEU A 266 6.21 -19.95 20.20
CA LEU A 266 6.27 -21.40 20.20
C LEU A 266 7.29 -21.91 21.22
N ILE A 267 6.95 -23.00 21.90
CA ILE A 267 7.84 -23.75 22.78
C ILE A 267 7.77 -25.20 22.31
N LEU A 268 8.92 -25.74 21.93
CA LEU A 268 9.06 -27.15 21.57
C LEU A 268 9.94 -27.84 22.64
N GLN A 269 9.37 -28.79 23.34
CA GLN A 269 10.07 -29.65 24.31
C GLN A 269 9.93 -31.10 23.86
N ASN A 270 11.05 -31.74 23.53
CA ASN A 270 11.09 -33.07 22.92
C ASN A 270 10.22 -33.08 21.63
N ASN A 271 9.07 -33.72 21.67
CA ASN A 271 8.09 -33.82 20.59
C ASN A 271 6.78 -33.08 20.87
N GLU A 272 6.64 -32.41 22.04
CA GLU A 272 5.47 -31.60 22.38
C GLU A 272 5.68 -30.14 21.98
N LEU A 273 4.83 -29.65 21.11
CA LEU A 273 4.74 -28.25 20.71
C LEU A 273 3.63 -27.53 21.49
N LYS A 274 3.97 -26.37 22.06
CA LYS A 274 2.98 -25.44 22.64
C LYS A 274 3.03 -24.14 21.84
N LEU A 275 1.87 -23.66 21.42
CA LEU A 275 1.72 -22.39 20.71
C LEU A 275 0.95 -21.40 21.57
N VAL A 276 1.33 -20.13 21.49
CA VAL A 276 0.62 -19.03 22.12
C VAL A 276 0.29 -18.01 21.04
N ASP A 277 -0.99 -17.80 20.77
CA ASP A 277 -1.45 -16.78 19.82
C ASP A 277 -1.10 -15.38 20.31
N LYS A 278 -0.47 -14.59 19.44
CA LYS A 278 -0.14 -13.16 19.59
C LYS A 278 -0.71 -12.34 18.45
N SER A 279 -1.70 -12.89 17.75
CA SER A 279 -2.34 -12.19 16.65
C SER A 279 -3.11 -10.96 17.14
N LEU A 280 -3.23 -9.95 16.27
CA LEU A 280 -3.99 -8.74 16.54
C LEU A 280 -5.10 -8.60 15.51
N HIS A 281 -6.25 -8.04 15.97
CA HIS A 281 -7.41 -7.79 15.12
C HIS A 281 -8.01 -9.05 14.48
N SER A 282 -7.71 -10.23 15.03
CA SER A 282 -8.29 -11.52 14.66
C SER A 282 -9.61 -11.76 15.40
N LYS A 283 -10.46 -12.59 14.80
CA LYS A 283 -11.68 -13.14 15.39
C LYS A 283 -11.55 -14.64 15.68
N SER A 284 -10.70 -15.31 14.88
CA SER A 284 -10.39 -16.73 15.02
C SER A 284 -9.01 -17.02 14.42
N VAL A 285 -8.45 -18.15 14.82
CA VAL A 285 -7.19 -18.67 14.34
C VAL A 285 -7.34 -20.15 13.97
N ASP A 286 -6.71 -20.53 12.84
CA ASP A 286 -6.52 -21.92 12.44
C ASP A 286 -5.02 -22.23 12.46
N TRP A 287 -4.68 -23.37 13.07
CA TRP A 287 -3.32 -23.87 13.14
C TRP A 287 -3.17 -25.13 12.31
N TYR A 288 -2.11 -25.21 11.54
CA TYR A 288 -1.68 -26.40 10.81
C TYR A 288 -0.28 -26.75 11.28
N PHE A 289 -0.08 -27.97 11.78
CA PHE A 289 1.19 -28.36 12.41
C PHE A 289 2.21 -28.94 11.43
N GLY A 290 1.80 -29.19 10.18
CA GLY A 290 2.69 -29.65 9.10
C GLY A 290 2.79 -31.17 8.98
N ASP A 291 2.07 -31.91 9.80
CA ASP A 291 1.95 -33.39 9.79
C ASP A 291 0.54 -33.86 9.41
N GLY A 292 -0.30 -32.96 8.90
CA GLY A 292 -1.69 -33.22 8.52
C GLY A 292 -2.70 -32.89 9.65
N VAL A 293 -2.24 -32.61 10.86
CA VAL A 293 -3.11 -32.23 11.99
C VAL A 293 -3.30 -30.72 12.05
N SER A 294 -4.48 -30.28 12.50
CA SER A 294 -4.85 -28.87 12.67
C SER A 294 -5.60 -28.64 13.99
N SER A 295 -5.64 -27.37 14.44
CA SER A 295 -6.43 -26.93 15.60
C SER A 295 -7.01 -25.55 15.36
N LYS A 296 -8.11 -25.23 16.05
CA LYS A 296 -8.74 -23.89 16.12
C LYS A 296 -8.62 -23.25 17.50
N ASP A 297 -7.93 -23.87 18.41
CA ASP A 297 -7.70 -23.33 19.75
C ASP A 297 -6.77 -22.13 19.68
N ASN A 298 -6.95 -21.13 20.54
CA ASN A 298 -6.09 -19.95 20.55
C ASN A 298 -4.63 -20.28 20.96
N SER A 299 -4.43 -21.31 21.78
CA SER A 299 -3.12 -21.69 22.29
C SER A 299 -2.98 -23.21 22.32
N PRO A 300 -2.92 -23.89 21.17
CA PRO A 300 -2.95 -25.35 21.11
C PRO A 300 -1.65 -25.99 21.58
N LYS A 301 -1.79 -27.24 22.03
CA LYS A 301 -0.67 -28.18 22.19
C LYS A 301 -0.76 -29.24 21.11
N HIS A 302 0.39 -29.68 20.61
CA HIS A 302 0.48 -30.75 19.62
C HIS A 302 1.69 -31.63 19.89
N VAL A 303 1.50 -32.94 19.75
CA VAL A 303 2.55 -33.96 19.97
C VAL A 303 2.88 -34.62 18.63
N TYR A 304 4.12 -34.48 18.18
CA TYR A 304 4.58 -35.13 16.96
C TYR A 304 4.93 -36.59 17.22
N LYS A 305 4.41 -37.47 16.37
CA LYS A 305 4.63 -38.94 16.48
C LYS A 305 5.92 -39.43 15.78
N LYS A 306 6.56 -38.56 14.99
CA LYS A 306 7.76 -38.92 14.24
C LYS A 306 8.77 -37.76 14.29
N LYS A 307 10.09 -38.10 14.28
CA LYS A 307 11.14 -37.11 14.02
C LYS A 307 10.99 -36.51 12.63
N GLY A 308 11.30 -35.25 12.47
CA GLY A 308 11.21 -34.59 11.17
C GLY A 308 11.22 -33.07 11.25
N THR A 309 11.15 -32.46 10.10
CA THR A 309 10.99 -30.99 9.95
C THR A 309 9.57 -30.69 9.58
N TYR A 310 8.92 -29.88 10.40
CA TYR A 310 7.51 -29.53 10.24
C TYR A 310 7.34 -28.04 10.05
N THR A 311 6.42 -27.63 9.15
CA THR A 311 6.08 -26.22 8.94
C THR A 311 4.75 -25.93 9.61
N ILE A 312 4.81 -25.18 10.71
CA ILE A 312 3.63 -24.67 11.40
C ILE A 312 3.09 -23.48 10.58
N ASN A 313 1.80 -23.47 10.30
CA ASN A 313 1.11 -22.36 9.66
C ASN A 313 0.00 -21.86 10.57
N GLN A 314 0.13 -20.60 11.03
CA GLN A 314 -0.96 -19.85 11.67
C GLN A 314 -1.77 -19.16 10.59
N VAL A 315 -3.08 -19.35 10.54
CA VAL A 315 -4.00 -18.57 9.70
C VAL A 315 -4.97 -17.85 10.63
N VAL A 316 -4.94 -16.53 10.61
CA VAL A 316 -5.83 -15.69 11.43
C VAL A 316 -6.90 -15.05 10.56
N HIS A 317 -8.13 -15.06 11.04
CA HIS A 317 -9.29 -14.52 10.37
C HIS A 317 -9.82 -13.31 11.14
N GLY A 318 -10.02 -12.21 10.44
CA GLY A 318 -10.57 -10.98 11.01
C GLY A 318 -11.76 -10.45 10.21
N LYS A 319 -12.30 -9.30 10.63
CA LYS A 319 -13.41 -8.65 9.93
C LYS A 319 -13.03 -8.31 8.46
N CYS A 320 -11.76 -8.02 8.22
CA CYS A 320 -11.25 -7.52 6.94
C CYS A 320 -10.33 -8.52 6.22
N GLY A 321 -10.60 -9.80 6.35
CA GLY A 321 -9.87 -10.84 5.65
C GLY A 321 -9.10 -11.77 6.58
N SER A 322 -8.17 -12.50 5.99
CA SER A 322 -7.31 -13.46 6.70
C SER A 322 -5.85 -13.15 6.42
N ASN A 323 -4.97 -13.56 7.32
CA ASN A 323 -3.53 -13.46 7.16
C ASN A 323 -2.87 -14.75 7.64
N ASN A 324 -1.68 -15.08 7.16
CA ASN A 324 -0.97 -16.28 7.61
C ASN A 324 0.49 -16.02 7.97
N LEU A 325 1.04 -16.88 8.83
CA LEU A 325 2.45 -16.88 9.22
C LEU A 325 2.94 -18.32 9.31
N LYS A 326 4.04 -18.61 8.62
CA LYS A 326 4.67 -19.94 8.64
C LYS A 326 5.98 -19.88 9.43
N ARG A 327 6.23 -20.92 10.27
CA ARG A 327 7.49 -21.15 10.95
C ARG A 327 7.85 -22.63 10.87
N THR A 328 9.12 -22.92 10.62
CA THR A 328 9.62 -24.30 10.53
C THR A 328 10.31 -24.68 11.84
N ILE A 329 10.04 -25.89 12.32
CA ILE A 329 10.67 -26.50 13.50
C ILE A 329 11.27 -27.86 13.14
N SER A 330 12.23 -28.33 13.95
CA SER A 330 12.79 -29.65 13.82
C SER A 330 12.55 -30.44 15.11
N VAL A 331 11.85 -31.55 15.01
CA VAL A 331 11.63 -32.53 16.08
C VAL A 331 12.74 -33.56 15.98
N LYS A 332 13.63 -33.62 17.00
CA LYS A 332 14.89 -34.43 16.97
C LYS A 332 14.71 -35.83 17.50
N ALA A 333 13.90 -36.01 18.52
CA ALA A 333 13.64 -37.30 19.14
C ALA A 333 12.14 -37.44 19.45
N VAL A 334 11.63 -38.63 19.38
CA VAL A 334 10.32 -39.02 19.87
C VAL A 334 10.58 -40.15 20.82
N ASP A 335 10.56 -39.86 22.12
CA ASP A 335 10.58 -40.91 23.14
C ASP A 335 9.20 -41.59 23.08
N LEU A 336 9.18 -42.86 22.70
CA LEU A 336 8.01 -43.71 22.64
C LEU A 336 7.57 -44.13 24.03
#